data_b09fc78298bbd0a3acec3e76ada3eec4
#
_entry.id   b09fc78298bbd0a3acec3e76ada3eec4
#
_cell.length_a   1.000
_cell.length_b   1.000
_cell.length_c   1.000
_cell.angle_alpha   90.00
_cell.angle_beta   90.00
_cell.angle_gamma   90.00
#
_symmetry.space_group_name_H-M   'P 1'
#
loop_
_entity.id
_entity.type
_entity.pdbx_description
1 polymer ?
#
loop_
_entity_poly.entity_id
_entity_poly.type
_entity_poly.pdbx_seq_one_letter_code
_entity_poly.pdbx_strand_id
1 'polypeptide(L)'
;MPIDTPAPVSVAPMLEWTDRHFRYFVRRISRHALLYTEMLTTSALIHGDRQRLLQYDPAEKPLALQLAGCEPADLAWCARIVADQGFDAINLNVGCPSDRVQQARFGACLMAEPERVAECVAAMREVVGIPVTVKTRIGIDERDSYEHLVDFVSKVAAGGCNTFIIHARKAWLKGLSPRENRDIPPLKYDVAAAIKRDFPHLCIILNGGIVDLDQAERELKRFDGVMIGRAAYHNPYLLAGVDSRFHADDRPVSSRHEVIQSLLPYVEQQLQGGERLHNMTRHLLGLYHGQPGGRAFRRHLSERAGRYPGGTALLLEAARFCGLEG
;
A
#
# COMPACT_ATOMS: atom_id res chain seq x y z
N MET A 1 -7.96 -13.97 10.31
CA MET A 1 -6.84 -14.90 10.61
C MET A 1 -5.56 -14.08 10.56
N PRO A 2 -4.61 -14.26 11.47
CA PRO A 2 -3.29 -13.65 11.32
C PRO A 2 -2.70 -14.05 9.98
N ILE A 3 -2.01 -13.14 9.31
CA ILE A 3 -1.33 -13.43 8.04
C ILE A 3 -0.05 -14.21 8.39
N ASP A 4 -0.17 -15.52 8.62
CA ASP A 4 0.99 -16.38 8.94
C ASP A 4 1.88 -16.64 7.73
N THR A 5 1.35 -16.39 6.53
CA THR A 5 2.09 -16.49 5.26
C THR A 5 2.05 -15.14 4.56
N PRO A 6 3.20 -14.65 4.08
CA PRO A 6 3.22 -13.39 3.33
C PRO A 6 2.32 -13.49 2.10
N ALA A 7 1.50 -12.46 1.86
CA ALA A 7 0.70 -12.40 0.65
C ALA A 7 1.63 -12.30 -0.57
N PRO A 8 1.49 -13.19 -1.57
CA PRO A 8 2.31 -13.15 -2.78
C PRO A 8 2.29 -11.79 -3.47
N VAL A 9 1.12 -11.14 -3.46
CA VAL A 9 0.94 -9.81 -4.06
C VAL A 9 0.29 -8.86 -3.07
N SER A 10 0.85 -7.67 -2.95
CA SER A 10 0.30 -6.59 -2.12
C SER A 10 0.30 -5.25 -2.86
N VAL A 11 -0.55 -4.31 -2.41
CA VAL A 11 -0.63 -2.94 -2.93
C VAL A 11 0.07 -1.99 -1.96
N ALA A 12 1.04 -1.23 -2.46
CA ALA A 12 1.86 -0.34 -1.63
C ALA A 12 1.04 0.78 -0.97
N PRO A 13 1.39 1.18 0.28
CA PRO A 13 0.86 2.38 0.91
C PRO A 13 1.25 3.62 0.08
N MET A 14 0.27 4.41 -0.31
CA MET A 14 0.46 5.60 -1.15
C MET A 14 -0.44 6.73 -0.65
N LEU A 15 0.19 7.81 -0.15
CA LEU A 15 -0.53 8.98 0.37
C LEU A 15 -1.48 9.55 -0.70
N GLU A 16 -2.68 9.93 -0.30
CA GLU A 16 -3.80 10.41 -1.13
C GLU A 16 -4.38 9.38 -2.11
N TRP A 17 -3.77 8.19 -2.25
CA TRP A 17 -4.19 7.18 -3.21
C TRP A 17 -4.78 5.92 -2.55
N THR A 18 -4.20 5.45 -1.46
CA THR A 18 -4.69 4.21 -0.82
C THR A 18 -5.59 4.48 0.39
N ASP A 19 -6.48 5.45 0.24
CA ASP A 19 -7.54 5.72 1.19
C ASP A 19 -8.61 4.60 1.21
N ARG A 20 -9.57 4.67 2.12
CA ARG A 20 -10.62 3.67 2.28
C ARG A 20 -11.44 3.43 1.00
N HIS A 21 -11.65 4.47 0.18
CA HIS A 21 -12.44 4.35 -1.04
C HIS A 21 -11.70 3.57 -2.13
N PHE A 22 -10.39 3.82 -2.29
CA PHE A 22 -9.55 3.04 -3.19
C PHE A 22 -9.46 1.58 -2.74
N ARG A 23 -9.23 1.33 -1.44
CA ARG A 23 -9.09 -0.04 -0.91
C ARG A 23 -10.39 -0.83 -1.06
N TYR A 24 -11.54 -0.23 -0.76
CA TYR A 24 -12.84 -0.86 -1.02
C TYR A 24 -13.03 -1.18 -2.50
N PHE A 25 -12.71 -0.23 -3.40
CA PHE A 25 -12.76 -0.43 -4.85
C PHE A 25 -11.87 -1.58 -5.31
N VAL A 26 -10.60 -1.60 -4.91
CA VAL A 26 -9.66 -2.66 -5.29
C VAL A 26 -10.12 -4.03 -4.79
N ARG A 27 -10.76 -4.11 -3.65
CA ARG A 27 -11.31 -5.35 -3.11
C ARG A 27 -12.45 -5.93 -3.96
N ARG A 28 -13.10 -5.12 -4.79
CA ARG A 28 -14.06 -5.62 -5.81
C ARG A 28 -13.33 -6.28 -7.00
N ILE A 29 -12.04 -6.01 -7.16
CA ILE A 29 -11.21 -6.56 -8.25
C ILE A 29 -10.45 -7.81 -7.77
N SER A 30 -9.79 -7.75 -6.61
CA SER A 30 -9.04 -8.87 -6.03
C SER A 30 -9.44 -9.08 -4.57
N ARG A 31 -9.75 -10.32 -4.22
CA ARG A 31 -10.13 -10.73 -2.87
C ARG A 31 -8.94 -10.97 -1.95
N HIS A 32 -7.79 -11.31 -2.52
CA HIS A 32 -6.63 -11.82 -1.78
C HIS A 32 -5.43 -10.87 -1.73
N ALA A 33 -5.31 -9.90 -2.65
CA ALA A 33 -4.23 -8.92 -2.58
C ALA A 33 -4.21 -8.24 -1.21
N LEU A 34 -3.06 -8.25 -0.51
CA LEU A 34 -2.92 -7.53 0.75
C LEU A 34 -2.90 -6.02 0.49
N LEU A 35 -3.85 -5.31 1.07
CA LEU A 35 -3.96 -3.86 0.95
C LEU A 35 -3.28 -3.17 2.13
N TYR A 36 -2.80 -1.96 1.89
CA TYR A 36 -2.21 -1.10 2.91
C TYR A 36 -2.98 0.22 2.98
N THR A 37 -3.12 0.74 4.19
CA THR A 37 -3.61 2.12 4.36
C THR A 37 -2.58 3.11 3.82
N GLU A 38 -2.96 4.38 3.76
CA GLU A 38 -2.00 5.46 3.71
C GLU A 38 -1.13 5.47 4.98
N MET A 39 0.00 6.18 4.92
CA MET A 39 0.87 6.36 6.08
C MET A 39 0.20 7.26 7.13
N LEU A 40 -0.02 6.73 8.34
CA LEU A 40 -0.53 7.46 9.49
C LEU A 40 0.61 7.73 10.49
N THR A 41 0.74 8.98 10.93
CA THR A 41 1.74 9.31 11.95
C THR A 41 1.22 8.97 13.35
N THR A 42 2.13 8.61 14.27
CA THR A 42 1.77 8.40 15.69
C THR A 42 1.10 9.64 16.27
N SER A 43 1.63 10.82 15.99
CA SER A 43 1.03 12.09 16.44
C SER A 43 -0.42 12.28 15.94
N ALA A 44 -0.73 11.91 14.70
CA ALA A 44 -2.09 12.00 14.17
C ALA A 44 -3.05 11.04 14.91
N LEU A 45 -2.60 9.84 15.28
CA LEU A 45 -3.40 8.89 16.04
C LEU A 45 -3.55 9.27 17.52
N ILE A 46 -2.53 9.88 18.11
CA ILE A 46 -2.55 10.30 19.53
C ILE A 46 -3.44 11.52 19.72
N HIS A 47 -3.34 12.51 18.83
CA HIS A 47 -3.95 13.83 19.01
C HIS A 47 -5.09 14.16 18.05
N GLY A 48 -5.25 13.37 16.98
CA GLY A 48 -6.25 13.62 15.93
C GLY A 48 -7.55 12.82 16.11
N ASP A 49 -8.40 12.90 15.09
CA ASP A 49 -9.65 12.13 15.01
C ASP A 49 -9.35 10.68 14.62
N ARG A 50 -9.12 9.85 15.63
CA ARG A 50 -8.83 8.41 15.48
C ARG A 50 -9.93 7.65 14.78
N GLN A 51 -11.19 7.96 15.07
CA GLN A 51 -12.33 7.25 14.49
C GLN A 51 -12.33 7.42 12.97
N ARG A 52 -12.07 8.63 12.50
CA ARG A 52 -11.93 8.92 11.07
C ARG A 52 -10.67 8.30 10.45
N LEU A 53 -9.52 8.40 11.14
CA LEU A 53 -8.24 7.93 10.62
C LEU A 53 -8.16 6.40 10.49
N LEU A 54 -8.82 5.68 11.40
CA LEU A 54 -8.82 4.21 11.44
C LEU A 54 -10.04 3.59 10.74
N GLN A 55 -10.88 4.42 10.12
CA GLN A 55 -12.08 3.92 9.44
C GLN A 55 -11.74 3.06 8.24
N TYR A 56 -12.31 1.88 8.20
CA TYR A 56 -12.30 0.99 7.05
C TYR A 56 -13.59 0.15 7.00
N ASP A 57 -13.90 -0.39 5.83
CA ASP A 57 -14.98 -1.38 5.67
C ASP A 57 -14.39 -2.80 5.86
N PRO A 58 -15.02 -3.70 6.62
CA PRO A 58 -14.56 -5.08 6.78
C PRO A 58 -14.27 -5.80 5.45
N ALA A 59 -14.95 -5.40 4.38
CA ALA A 59 -14.70 -5.92 3.04
C ALA A 59 -13.30 -5.55 2.49
N GLU A 60 -12.59 -4.57 3.04
CA GLU A 60 -11.24 -4.20 2.59
C GLU A 60 -10.16 -5.23 2.96
N LYS A 61 -10.47 -6.15 3.89
CA LYS A 61 -9.51 -7.16 4.35
C LYS A 61 -9.14 -8.18 3.26
N PRO A 62 -7.87 -8.69 3.28
CA PRO A 62 -6.82 -8.47 4.26
C PRO A 62 -6.18 -7.07 4.14
N LEU A 63 -6.01 -6.41 5.28
CA LEU A 63 -5.63 -5.00 5.37
C LEU A 63 -4.55 -4.75 6.43
N ALA A 64 -3.42 -4.18 6.01
CA ALA A 64 -2.36 -3.70 6.89
C ALA A 64 -2.43 -2.19 7.09
N LEU A 65 -2.20 -1.70 8.30
CA LEU A 65 -2.06 -0.28 8.57
C LEU A 65 -0.59 0.13 8.57
N GLN A 66 -0.25 1.21 7.86
CA GLN A 66 1.11 1.75 7.90
C GLN A 66 1.23 2.89 8.90
N LEU A 67 2.09 2.70 9.92
CA LEU A 67 2.49 3.70 10.89
C LEU A 67 3.78 4.41 10.49
N ALA A 68 3.91 5.66 10.94
CA ALA A 68 5.12 6.45 10.87
C ALA A 68 5.37 7.17 12.19
N GLY A 69 6.55 6.96 12.76
CA GLY A 69 7.00 7.49 14.04
C GLY A 69 8.39 6.98 14.36
N CYS A 70 8.99 7.49 15.41
CA CYS A 70 10.33 7.11 15.86
C CYS A 70 10.40 6.87 17.38
N GLU A 71 9.32 7.13 18.13
CA GLU A 71 9.30 6.91 19.57
C GLU A 71 8.66 5.56 19.90
N PRO A 72 9.39 4.61 20.54
CA PRO A 72 8.90 3.27 20.83
C PRO A 72 7.60 3.24 21.63
N ALA A 73 7.46 4.10 22.64
CA ALA A 73 6.26 4.17 23.48
C ALA A 73 5.02 4.60 22.69
N ASP A 74 5.15 5.62 21.82
CA ASP A 74 4.07 6.10 20.97
C ASP A 74 3.65 5.03 19.95
N LEU A 75 4.64 4.36 19.35
CA LEU A 75 4.39 3.29 18.39
C LEU A 75 3.73 2.08 19.04
N ALA A 76 4.14 1.68 20.25
CA ALA A 76 3.51 0.62 21.01
C ALA A 76 2.04 0.97 21.35
N TRP A 77 1.79 2.20 21.78
CA TRP A 77 0.44 2.67 22.08
C TRP A 77 -0.43 2.65 20.80
N CYS A 78 0.08 3.19 19.68
CA CYS A 78 -0.63 3.17 18.40
C CYS A 78 -0.87 1.73 17.91
N ALA A 79 0.12 0.84 18.05
CA ALA A 79 0.01 -0.55 17.64
C ALA A 79 -1.14 -1.28 18.36
N ARG A 80 -1.30 -1.07 19.67
CA ARG A 80 -2.41 -1.64 20.44
C ARG A 80 -3.76 -1.20 19.88
N ILE A 81 -3.94 0.10 19.64
CA ILE A 81 -5.20 0.64 19.09
C ILE A 81 -5.48 0.07 17.69
N VAL A 82 -4.44 -0.06 16.85
CA VAL A 82 -4.58 -0.62 15.50
C VAL A 82 -5.00 -2.09 15.57
N ALA A 83 -4.41 -2.87 16.47
CA ALA A 83 -4.78 -4.27 16.67
C ALA A 83 -6.22 -4.42 17.21
N ASP A 84 -6.60 -3.59 18.20
CA ASP A 84 -7.96 -3.56 18.77
C ASP A 84 -9.01 -3.17 17.73
N GLN A 85 -8.65 -2.30 16.77
CA GLN A 85 -9.51 -1.94 15.64
C GLN A 85 -9.69 -3.07 14.63
N GLY A 86 -8.86 -4.12 14.70
CA GLY A 86 -8.99 -5.33 13.91
C GLY A 86 -8.23 -5.31 12.58
N PHE A 87 -7.20 -4.51 12.41
CA PHE A 87 -6.28 -4.63 11.25
C PHE A 87 -5.52 -5.95 11.29
N ASP A 88 -5.16 -6.47 10.11
CA ASP A 88 -4.52 -7.79 10.00
C ASP A 88 -3.00 -7.75 10.17
N ALA A 89 -2.37 -6.58 9.99
CA ALA A 89 -0.94 -6.36 10.21
C ALA A 89 -0.65 -4.86 10.45
N ILE A 90 0.52 -4.58 11.04
CA ILE A 90 1.09 -3.24 11.17
C ILE A 90 2.37 -3.17 10.36
N ASN A 91 2.55 -2.06 9.66
CA ASN A 91 3.77 -1.78 8.91
C ASN A 91 4.41 -0.48 9.38
N LEU A 92 5.70 -0.50 9.74
CA LEU A 92 6.45 0.69 10.07
C LEU A 92 7.09 1.27 8.80
N ASN A 93 6.87 2.57 8.56
CA ASN A 93 7.49 3.27 7.43
C ASN A 93 8.91 3.70 7.76
N VAL A 94 9.88 3.13 7.04
CA VAL A 94 11.32 3.49 7.09
C VAL A 94 11.83 3.79 5.66
N GLY A 95 10.95 4.32 4.80
CA GLY A 95 11.31 4.50 3.38
C GLY A 95 10.83 5.80 2.73
N CYS A 96 9.99 6.61 3.38
CA CYS A 96 9.50 7.87 2.84
C CYS A 96 10.57 8.97 2.96
N PRO A 97 11.00 9.62 1.83
CA PRO A 97 12.06 10.61 1.85
C PRO A 97 11.56 12.05 1.87
N SER A 98 10.27 12.32 2.14
CA SER A 98 9.74 13.68 2.09
C SER A 98 10.31 14.56 3.20
N ASP A 99 10.55 15.85 2.91
CA ASP A 99 11.08 16.82 3.87
C ASP A 99 10.25 16.90 5.16
N ARG A 100 8.92 16.90 5.03
CA ARG A 100 8.00 16.91 6.17
C ARG A 100 8.22 15.70 7.08
N VAL A 101 8.49 14.55 6.49
CA VAL A 101 8.73 13.28 7.20
C VAL A 101 10.09 13.33 7.89
N GLN A 102 11.12 13.85 7.21
CA GLN A 102 12.47 14.01 7.77
C GLN A 102 12.51 15.00 8.94
N GLN A 103 11.82 16.15 8.81
CA GLN A 103 11.73 17.14 9.90
C GLN A 103 11.10 16.54 11.17
N ALA A 104 10.20 15.60 11.03
CA ALA A 104 9.58 14.86 12.13
C ALA A 104 10.37 13.59 12.52
N ARG A 105 11.59 13.40 12.01
CA ARG A 105 12.54 12.32 12.32
C ARG A 105 12.00 10.89 12.11
N PHE A 106 11.17 10.67 11.10
CA PHE A 106 10.73 9.32 10.71
C PHE A 106 10.86 9.09 9.20
N GLY A 107 10.49 7.91 8.70
CA GLY A 107 10.63 7.53 7.30
C GLY A 107 12.06 7.13 6.92
N ALA A 108 12.53 7.53 5.74
CA ALA A 108 13.81 7.06 5.21
C ALA A 108 15.04 7.46 6.06
N CYS A 109 15.00 8.60 6.77
CA CYS A 109 16.11 9.02 7.63
C CYS A 109 16.38 8.01 8.76
N LEU A 110 15.39 7.24 9.22
CA LEU A 110 15.55 6.19 10.22
C LEU A 110 16.45 5.02 9.75
N MET A 111 16.74 4.89 8.47
CA MET A 111 17.76 3.93 8.02
C MET A 111 19.16 4.23 8.56
N ALA A 112 19.40 5.47 9.04
CA ALA A 112 20.63 5.84 9.73
C ALA A 112 20.65 5.44 11.20
N GLU A 113 19.52 5.02 11.77
CA GLU A 113 19.32 4.72 13.19
C GLU A 113 18.70 3.30 13.36
N PRO A 114 19.35 2.22 12.88
CA PRO A 114 18.76 0.88 12.87
C PRO A 114 18.42 0.36 14.27
N GLU A 115 19.18 0.73 15.30
CA GLU A 115 18.89 0.39 16.70
C GLU A 115 17.54 1.00 17.15
N ARG A 116 17.29 2.26 16.78
CA ARG A 116 16.01 2.92 17.09
C ARG A 116 14.84 2.22 16.41
N VAL A 117 15.01 1.80 15.15
CA VAL A 117 13.98 1.04 14.43
C VAL A 117 13.74 -0.32 15.11
N ALA A 118 14.79 -1.01 15.56
CA ALA A 118 14.70 -2.25 16.30
C ALA A 118 13.91 -2.08 17.61
N GLU A 119 14.23 -1.04 18.41
CA GLU A 119 13.49 -0.68 19.62
C GLU A 119 12.00 -0.43 19.34
N CYS A 120 11.70 0.32 18.27
CA CYS A 120 10.33 0.58 17.85
C CYS A 120 9.56 -0.71 17.48
N VAL A 121 10.19 -1.59 16.72
CA VAL A 121 9.59 -2.89 16.35
C VAL A 121 9.37 -3.75 17.58
N ALA A 122 10.36 -3.87 18.47
CA ALA A 122 10.25 -4.65 19.70
C ALA A 122 9.10 -4.15 20.58
N ALA A 123 9.00 -2.83 20.80
CA ALA A 123 7.95 -2.23 21.61
C ALA A 123 6.55 -2.45 21.01
N MET A 124 6.38 -2.39 19.69
CA MET A 124 5.11 -2.72 19.05
C MET A 124 4.76 -4.21 19.22
N ARG A 125 5.72 -5.10 18.98
CA ARG A 125 5.49 -6.55 19.05
C ARG A 125 5.17 -7.05 20.45
N GLU A 126 5.69 -6.39 21.48
CA GLU A 126 5.38 -6.72 22.88
C GLU A 126 3.89 -6.57 23.21
N VAL A 127 3.20 -5.67 22.53
CA VAL A 127 1.82 -5.29 22.87
C VAL A 127 0.75 -5.80 21.90
N VAL A 128 1.15 -6.45 20.77
CA VAL A 128 0.20 -6.96 19.77
C VAL A 128 0.53 -8.39 19.33
N GLY A 129 -0.52 -9.17 18.99
CA GLY A 129 -0.38 -10.51 18.41
C GLY A 129 -0.38 -10.53 16.88
N ILE A 130 -0.65 -9.39 16.20
CA ILE A 130 -0.63 -9.31 14.75
C ILE A 130 0.79 -8.99 14.23
N PRO A 131 1.13 -9.36 12.97
CA PRO A 131 2.45 -9.10 12.41
C PRO A 131 2.84 -7.62 12.41
N VAL A 132 4.08 -7.34 12.84
CA VAL A 132 4.73 -6.04 12.71
C VAL A 132 5.82 -6.14 11.66
N THR A 133 5.71 -5.39 10.58
CA THR A 133 6.58 -5.43 9.39
C THR A 133 7.26 -4.08 9.16
N VAL A 134 8.37 -4.06 8.44
CA VAL A 134 9.09 -2.83 8.11
C VAL A 134 9.13 -2.61 6.60
N LYS A 135 8.76 -1.41 6.14
CA LYS A 135 8.93 -1.01 4.74
C LYS A 135 10.07 -0.01 4.62
N THR A 136 11.12 -0.40 3.92
CA THR A 136 12.38 0.34 3.80
C THR A 136 12.83 0.54 2.35
N ARG A 137 13.97 1.19 2.19
CA ARG A 137 14.74 1.32 0.96
C ARG A 137 16.02 0.47 1.03
N ILE A 138 16.84 0.49 -0.02
CA ILE A 138 18.16 -0.18 -0.02
C ILE A 138 19.30 0.69 0.51
N GLY A 139 19.02 1.93 0.90
CA GLY A 139 19.98 2.90 1.44
C GLY A 139 19.46 4.33 1.34
N ILE A 140 20.21 5.25 1.93
CA ILE A 140 19.96 6.69 1.91
C ILE A 140 21.24 7.44 1.61
N ASP A 141 21.17 8.50 0.81
CA ASP A 141 22.31 9.36 0.45
C ASP A 141 23.56 8.53 0.10
N GLU A 142 24.68 8.75 0.78
CA GLU A 142 25.94 8.01 0.60
C GLU A 142 26.00 6.70 1.43
N ARG A 143 25.00 6.43 2.28
CA ARG A 143 24.86 5.17 3.02
C ARG A 143 24.04 4.17 2.21
N ASP A 144 24.55 3.76 1.04
CA ASP A 144 23.88 2.87 0.10
C ASP A 144 24.72 1.63 -0.26
N SER A 145 25.74 1.31 0.54
CA SER A 145 26.48 0.06 0.40
C SER A 145 25.65 -1.13 0.89
N TYR A 146 25.99 -2.32 0.41
CA TYR A 146 25.34 -3.55 0.81
C TYR A 146 25.49 -3.82 2.32
N GLU A 147 26.67 -3.52 2.88
CA GLU A 147 26.98 -3.70 4.28
C GLU A 147 26.09 -2.84 5.18
N HIS A 148 25.79 -1.59 4.79
CA HIS A 148 24.83 -0.76 5.50
C HIS A 148 23.43 -1.36 5.51
N LEU A 149 22.99 -1.94 4.39
CA LEU A 149 21.69 -2.59 4.33
C LEU A 149 21.65 -3.87 5.17
N VAL A 150 22.72 -4.67 5.15
CA VAL A 150 22.89 -5.87 6.00
C VAL A 150 22.84 -5.49 7.48
N ASP A 151 23.58 -4.45 7.90
CA ASP A 151 23.57 -3.96 9.27
C ASP A 151 22.16 -3.53 9.71
N PHE A 152 21.48 -2.74 8.87
CA PHE A 152 20.10 -2.32 9.09
C PHE A 152 19.15 -3.52 9.26
N VAL A 153 19.14 -4.45 8.31
CA VAL A 153 18.25 -5.61 8.33
C VAL A 153 18.55 -6.51 9.54
N SER A 154 19.82 -6.76 9.83
CA SER A 154 20.25 -7.59 10.95
C SER A 154 19.77 -7.04 12.29
N LYS A 155 20.01 -5.73 12.56
CA LYS A 155 19.61 -5.09 13.81
C LYS A 155 18.09 -5.04 13.98
N VAL A 156 17.37 -4.67 12.92
CA VAL A 156 15.91 -4.61 12.95
C VAL A 156 15.28 -6.00 13.10
N ALA A 157 15.88 -7.02 12.47
CA ALA A 157 15.48 -8.42 12.67
C ALA A 157 15.72 -8.89 14.10
N ALA A 158 16.84 -8.50 14.73
CA ALA A 158 17.10 -8.78 16.14
C ALA A 158 16.07 -8.13 17.08
N GLY A 159 15.48 -6.99 16.70
CA GLY A 159 14.31 -6.38 17.36
C GLY A 159 13.01 -7.16 17.13
N GLY A 160 13.05 -8.24 16.34
CA GLY A 160 11.94 -9.14 16.10
C GLY A 160 11.19 -8.91 14.79
N CYS A 161 11.65 -8.07 13.88
CA CYS A 161 11.06 -7.94 12.55
C CYS A 161 11.37 -9.16 11.68
N ASN A 162 10.34 -9.91 11.28
CA ASN A 162 10.51 -11.08 10.40
C ASN A 162 10.16 -10.79 8.93
N THR A 163 9.55 -9.64 8.65
CA THR A 163 9.10 -9.29 7.29
C THR A 163 9.54 -7.89 6.90
N PHE A 164 10.30 -7.82 5.80
CA PHE A 164 10.79 -6.57 5.22
C PHE A 164 10.22 -6.35 3.82
N ILE A 165 9.64 -5.19 3.58
CA ILE A 165 9.25 -4.74 2.25
C ILE A 165 10.35 -3.79 1.76
N ILE A 166 11.15 -4.23 0.80
CA ILE A 166 12.31 -3.48 0.32
C ILE A 166 11.96 -2.78 -1.00
N HIS A 167 11.86 -1.44 -0.95
CA HIS A 167 11.84 -0.66 -2.18
C HIS A 167 13.26 -0.64 -2.76
N ALA A 168 13.46 -1.32 -3.89
CA ALA A 168 14.78 -1.59 -4.47
C ALA A 168 15.45 -0.33 -5.10
N ARG A 169 15.29 0.82 -4.47
CA ARG A 169 15.96 2.09 -4.80
C ARG A 169 16.47 2.73 -3.52
N LYS A 170 17.64 3.38 -3.58
CA LYS A 170 18.06 4.28 -2.50
C LYS A 170 17.15 5.51 -2.43
N ALA A 171 17.18 6.23 -1.33
CA ALA A 171 16.57 7.54 -1.21
C ALA A 171 17.63 8.63 -1.07
N TRP A 172 17.45 9.70 -1.82
CA TRP A 172 18.13 10.97 -1.55
C TRP A 172 17.27 11.77 -0.57
N LEU A 173 17.83 12.07 0.58
CA LEU A 173 17.13 12.85 1.62
C LEU A 173 17.06 14.32 1.27
N LYS A 174 18.00 14.81 0.45
CA LYS A 174 18.06 16.18 -0.06
C LYS A 174 18.16 16.19 -1.58
N GLY A 175 17.65 17.24 -2.19
CA GLY A 175 17.82 17.51 -3.63
C GLY A 175 16.83 16.81 -4.56
N LEU A 176 16.06 15.83 -4.08
CA LEU A 176 15.00 15.16 -4.87
C LEU A 176 13.67 15.15 -4.13
N SER A 177 12.62 15.52 -4.84
CA SER A 177 11.24 15.35 -4.35
C SER A 177 10.91 13.86 -4.12
N PRO A 178 9.84 13.54 -3.35
CA PRO A 178 9.38 12.15 -3.20
C PRO A 178 9.02 11.47 -4.52
N ARG A 179 8.59 12.23 -5.53
CA ARG A 179 8.31 11.71 -6.87
C ARG A 179 9.60 11.33 -7.59
N GLU A 180 10.58 12.22 -7.64
CA GLU A 180 11.88 11.99 -8.26
C GLU A 180 12.63 10.83 -7.59
N ASN A 181 12.54 10.69 -6.27
CA ASN A 181 13.07 9.56 -5.50
C ASN A 181 12.45 8.20 -5.88
N ARG A 182 11.36 8.17 -6.63
CA ARG A 182 10.76 6.94 -7.19
C ARG A 182 11.16 6.68 -8.64
N ASP A 183 11.77 7.65 -9.30
CA ASP A 183 12.08 7.56 -10.73
C ASP A 183 13.59 7.63 -11.02
N ILE A 184 14.31 8.57 -10.41
CA ILE A 184 15.71 8.87 -10.71
C ILE A 184 16.69 7.81 -10.17
N PRO A 185 16.68 7.43 -8.85
CA PRO A 185 17.61 6.40 -8.39
C PRO A 185 17.32 5.06 -9.09
N PRO A 186 18.36 4.35 -9.58
CA PRO A 186 18.16 3.10 -10.31
C PRO A 186 17.55 2.01 -9.42
N LEU A 187 16.76 1.12 -10.04
CA LEU A 187 16.32 -0.12 -9.39
C LEU A 187 17.48 -1.09 -9.28
N LYS A 188 17.71 -1.63 -8.09
CA LYS A 188 18.76 -2.61 -7.79
C LYS A 188 18.12 -3.86 -7.16
N TYR A 189 17.41 -4.67 -7.96
CA TYR A 189 16.73 -5.89 -7.48
C TYR A 189 17.72 -6.90 -6.92
N ASP A 190 18.93 -6.97 -7.49
CA ASP A 190 19.96 -7.92 -7.02
C ASP A 190 20.45 -7.62 -5.62
N VAL A 191 20.44 -6.35 -5.19
CA VAL A 191 20.73 -5.96 -3.80
C VAL A 191 19.65 -6.51 -2.85
N ALA A 192 18.38 -6.35 -3.20
CA ALA A 192 17.28 -6.90 -2.40
C ALA A 192 17.30 -8.44 -2.39
N ALA A 193 17.62 -9.08 -3.52
CA ALA A 193 17.74 -10.53 -3.60
C ALA A 193 18.95 -11.08 -2.81
N ALA A 194 20.04 -10.30 -2.71
CA ALA A 194 21.17 -10.66 -1.86
C ALA A 194 20.74 -10.70 -0.37
N ILE A 195 19.91 -9.76 0.08
CA ILE A 195 19.33 -9.82 1.45
C ILE A 195 18.50 -11.08 1.63
N LYS A 196 17.66 -11.48 0.67
CA LYS A 196 16.89 -12.74 0.79
C LYS A 196 17.80 -13.96 0.89
N ARG A 197 18.89 -14.00 0.13
CA ARG A 197 19.87 -15.09 0.18
C ARG A 197 20.61 -15.16 1.50
N ASP A 198 21.05 -14.00 2.04
CA ASP A 198 21.87 -13.92 3.24
C ASP A 198 21.01 -14.06 4.53
N PHE A 199 19.72 -13.74 4.45
CA PHE A 199 18.72 -13.90 5.52
C PHE A 199 17.55 -14.81 5.05
N PRO A 200 17.79 -16.11 4.78
CA PRO A 200 16.77 -17.00 4.19
C PRO A 200 15.55 -17.22 5.09
N HIS A 201 15.70 -17.02 6.39
CA HIS A 201 14.64 -17.13 7.39
C HIS A 201 13.72 -15.90 7.45
N LEU A 202 14.13 -14.76 6.88
CA LEU A 202 13.30 -13.57 6.81
C LEU A 202 12.41 -13.61 5.58
N CYS A 203 11.19 -13.04 5.73
CA CYS A 203 10.29 -12.77 4.62
C CYS A 203 10.71 -11.46 3.95
N ILE A 204 11.15 -11.53 2.70
CA ILE A 204 11.58 -10.37 1.92
C ILE A 204 10.61 -10.14 0.76
N ILE A 205 9.92 -9.01 0.79
CA ILE A 205 8.94 -8.58 -0.21
C ILE A 205 9.59 -7.50 -1.09
N LEU A 206 9.65 -7.76 -2.39
CA LEU A 206 10.18 -6.79 -3.36
C LEU A 206 9.16 -5.69 -3.65
N ASN A 207 9.61 -4.43 -3.61
CA ASN A 207 8.85 -3.28 -4.08
C ASN A 207 9.67 -2.41 -5.03
N GLY A 208 9.01 -1.75 -5.96
CA GLY A 208 9.59 -0.80 -6.91
C GLY A 208 9.61 -1.34 -8.33
N GLY A 209 9.01 -0.58 -9.27
CA GLY A 209 9.08 -0.87 -10.70
C GLY A 209 8.25 -2.06 -11.18
N ILE A 210 7.49 -2.74 -10.35
CA ILE A 210 6.57 -3.81 -10.77
C ILE A 210 5.38 -3.17 -11.48
N VAL A 211 5.17 -3.54 -12.73
CA VAL A 211 4.17 -2.92 -13.62
C VAL A 211 3.07 -3.88 -14.09
N ASP A 212 3.32 -5.20 -14.02
CA ASP A 212 2.36 -6.24 -14.41
C ASP A 212 2.54 -7.53 -13.59
N LEU A 213 1.60 -8.47 -13.72
CA LEU A 213 1.64 -9.73 -12.99
C LEU A 213 2.65 -10.73 -13.54
N ASP A 214 3.08 -10.61 -14.79
CA ASP A 214 4.12 -11.48 -15.35
C ASP A 214 5.48 -11.14 -14.74
N GLN A 215 5.75 -9.84 -14.54
CA GLN A 215 6.92 -9.41 -13.77
C GLN A 215 6.81 -9.84 -12.31
N ALA A 216 5.64 -9.69 -11.68
CA ALA A 216 5.41 -10.14 -10.31
C ALA A 216 5.72 -11.64 -10.16
N GLU A 217 5.25 -12.49 -11.08
CA GLU A 217 5.51 -13.93 -11.07
C GLU A 217 6.99 -14.28 -11.26
N ARG A 218 7.70 -13.55 -12.13
CA ARG A 218 9.16 -13.73 -12.27
C ARG A 218 9.91 -13.41 -10.98
N GLU A 219 9.55 -12.32 -10.31
CA GLU A 219 10.23 -11.91 -9.08
C GLU A 219 9.85 -12.77 -7.87
N LEU A 220 8.67 -13.37 -7.84
CA LEU A 220 8.28 -14.36 -6.81
C LEU A 220 9.15 -15.62 -6.79
N LYS A 221 9.94 -15.89 -7.85
CA LYS A 221 10.95 -16.95 -7.83
C LYS A 221 12.18 -16.60 -6.96
N ARG A 222 12.34 -15.34 -6.62
CA ARG A 222 13.50 -14.80 -5.87
C ARG A 222 13.11 -14.20 -4.52
N PHE A 223 11.83 -13.90 -4.31
CA PHE A 223 11.30 -13.21 -3.15
C PHE A 223 10.06 -13.92 -2.61
N ASP A 224 9.75 -13.67 -1.35
CA ASP A 224 8.56 -14.26 -0.68
C ASP A 224 7.26 -13.52 -1.05
N GLY A 225 7.37 -12.34 -1.64
CA GLY A 225 6.24 -11.55 -2.09
C GLY A 225 6.68 -10.38 -2.95
N VAL A 226 5.71 -9.77 -3.63
CA VAL A 226 5.89 -8.53 -4.39
C VAL A 226 4.87 -7.48 -3.96
N MET A 227 5.29 -6.22 -3.95
CA MET A 227 4.42 -5.10 -3.63
C MET A 227 4.33 -4.16 -4.83
N ILE A 228 3.14 -4.00 -5.38
CA ILE A 228 2.85 -3.16 -6.54
C ILE A 228 2.43 -1.77 -6.06
N GLY A 229 3.08 -0.74 -6.57
CA GLY A 229 2.75 0.66 -6.25
C GLY A 229 1.88 1.31 -7.32
N ARG A 230 2.45 2.30 -8.00
CA ARG A 230 1.76 3.18 -8.97
C ARG A 230 1.01 2.44 -10.09
N ALA A 231 1.49 1.28 -10.51
CA ALA A 231 0.82 0.48 -11.53
C ALA A 231 -0.58 0.04 -11.06
N ALA A 232 -0.72 -0.37 -9.79
CA ALA A 232 -2.01 -0.75 -9.22
C ALA A 232 -2.99 0.43 -9.11
N TYR A 233 -2.51 1.67 -9.00
CA TYR A 233 -3.37 2.85 -9.00
C TYR A 233 -3.77 3.30 -10.41
N HIS A 234 -2.83 3.31 -11.35
CA HIS A 234 -3.07 3.77 -12.71
C HIS A 234 -3.80 2.75 -13.59
N ASN A 235 -3.66 1.47 -13.28
CA ASN A 235 -4.37 0.35 -13.92
C ASN A 235 -4.80 -0.66 -12.84
N PRO A 236 -5.79 -0.35 -12.01
CA PRO A 236 -6.19 -1.22 -10.90
C PRO A 236 -6.67 -2.59 -11.37
N TYR A 237 -7.19 -2.71 -12.59
CA TYR A 237 -7.65 -3.98 -13.13
C TYR A 237 -6.51 -4.97 -13.42
N LEU A 238 -5.24 -4.55 -13.35
CA LEU A 238 -4.12 -5.50 -13.35
C LEU A 238 -4.23 -6.50 -12.19
N LEU A 239 -4.85 -6.11 -11.06
CA LEU A 239 -5.03 -6.97 -9.90
C LEU A 239 -6.09 -8.06 -10.09
N ALA A 240 -6.87 -8.03 -11.16
CA ALA A 240 -7.91 -9.01 -11.44
C ALA A 240 -7.39 -10.45 -11.60
N GLY A 241 -6.15 -10.61 -12.04
CA GLY A 241 -5.50 -11.92 -12.16
C GLY A 241 -4.78 -12.39 -10.88
N VAL A 242 -4.79 -11.62 -9.78
CA VAL A 242 -4.04 -11.99 -8.57
C VAL A 242 -4.61 -13.23 -7.92
N ASP A 243 -5.93 -13.31 -7.81
CA ASP A 243 -6.62 -14.36 -7.08
C ASP A 243 -6.40 -15.73 -7.74
N SER A 244 -6.57 -15.83 -9.05
CA SER A 244 -6.37 -17.09 -9.80
C SER A 244 -4.90 -17.47 -9.95
N ARG A 245 -4.00 -16.49 -10.18
CA ARG A 245 -2.58 -16.79 -10.44
C ARG A 245 -1.78 -17.13 -9.19
N PHE A 246 -2.14 -16.57 -8.02
CA PHE A 246 -1.30 -16.66 -6.83
C PHE A 246 -2.01 -17.26 -5.60
N HIS A 247 -3.33 -17.46 -5.65
CA HIS A 247 -4.10 -17.97 -4.52
C HIS A 247 -4.95 -19.20 -4.84
N ALA A 248 -4.78 -19.79 -6.03
CA ALA A 248 -5.59 -20.92 -6.48
C ALA A 248 -7.11 -20.71 -6.30
N ASP A 249 -7.55 -19.46 -6.49
CA ASP A 249 -8.97 -19.09 -6.42
C ASP A 249 -9.56 -19.07 -7.82
N ASP A 250 -10.28 -20.16 -8.16
CA ASP A 250 -10.85 -20.37 -9.49
C ASP A 250 -12.20 -19.65 -9.70
N ARG A 251 -12.65 -18.84 -8.74
CA ARG A 251 -13.87 -18.04 -8.91
C ARG A 251 -13.71 -17.08 -10.09
N PRO A 252 -14.78 -16.86 -10.85
CA PRO A 252 -14.73 -15.93 -11.98
C PRO A 252 -14.21 -14.55 -11.60
N VAL A 253 -13.35 -14.01 -12.44
CA VAL A 253 -12.87 -12.63 -12.30
C VAL A 253 -14.03 -11.70 -12.67
N SER A 254 -14.36 -10.76 -11.78
CA SER A 254 -15.38 -9.74 -12.07
C SER A 254 -14.93 -8.88 -13.27
N SER A 255 -15.80 -8.73 -14.25
CA SER A 255 -15.58 -7.77 -15.34
C SER A 255 -15.53 -6.33 -14.79
N ARG A 256 -14.98 -5.41 -15.56
CA ARG A 256 -14.92 -3.99 -15.15
C ARG A 256 -16.32 -3.40 -14.91
N HIS A 257 -17.32 -3.89 -15.65
CA HIS A 257 -18.71 -3.48 -15.50
C HIS A 257 -19.33 -4.01 -14.21
N GLU A 258 -19.09 -5.28 -13.88
CA GLU A 258 -19.53 -5.87 -12.62
C GLU A 258 -18.84 -5.17 -11.41
N VAL A 259 -17.58 -4.79 -11.56
CA VAL A 259 -16.91 -3.96 -10.54
C VAL A 259 -17.64 -2.63 -10.33
N ILE A 260 -18.01 -1.90 -11.40
CA ILE A 260 -18.80 -0.68 -11.27
C ILE A 260 -20.13 -0.95 -10.57
N GLN A 261 -20.87 -1.97 -11.01
CA GLN A 261 -22.17 -2.32 -10.41
C GLN A 261 -22.04 -2.66 -8.92
N SER A 262 -21.02 -3.42 -8.55
CA SER A 262 -20.77 -3.79 -7.15
C SER A 262 -20.39 -2.62 -6.24
N LEU A 263 -19.95 -1.49 -6.83
CA LEU A 263 -19.62 -0.27 -6.09
C LEU A 263 -20.82 0.64 -5.82
N LEU A 264 -21.91 0.52 -6.59
CA LEU A 264 -23.03 1.45 -6.50
C LEU A 264 -23.62 1.54 -5.08
N PRO A 265 -23.90 0.42 -4.37
CA PRO A 265 -24.42 0.49 -3.00
C PRO A 265 -23.47 1.20 -2.03
N TYR A 266 -22.16 0.95 -2.16
CA TYR A 266 -21.15 1.62 -1.33
C TYR A 266 -21.12 3.12 -1.58
N VAL A 267 -21.08 3.53 -2.85
CA VAL A 267 -21.06 4.94 -3.23
C VAL A 267 -22.31 5.65 -2.71
N GLU A 268 -23.48 5.02 -2.84
CA GLU A 268 -24.74 5.57 -2.37
C GLU A 268 -24.75 5.75 -0.86
N GLN A 269 -24.29 4.74 -0.10
CA GLN A 269 -24.14 4.82 1.37
C GLN A 269 -23.19 5.96 1.79
N GLN A 270 -22.05 6.11 1.10
CA GLN A 270 -21.09 7.17 1.41
C GLN A 270 -21.67 8.57 1.12
N LEU A 271 -22.42 8.73 0.03
CA LEU A 271 -23.10 9.98 -0.29
C LEU A 271 -24.15 10.34 0.76
N GLN A 272 -24.94 9.37 1.22
CA GLN A 272 -25.89 9.57 2.32
C GLN A 272 -25.19 9.97 3.62
N GLY A 273 -23.96 9.48 3.85
CA GLY A 273 -23.09 9.89 4.96
C GLY A 273 -22.41 11.25 4.77
N GLY A 274 -22.71 11.98 3.69
CA GLY A 274 -22.17 13.32 3.41
C GLY A 274 -20.81 13.32 2.68
N GLU A 275 -20.32 12.15 2.23
CA GLU A 275 -19.10 12.08 1.44
C GLU A 275 -19.32 12.67 0.04
N ARG A 276 -18.28 13.23 -0.56
CA ARG A 276 -18.36 13.80 -1.92
C ARG A 276 -18.09 12.74 -2.97
N LEU A 277 -18.89 12.68 -4.01
CA LEU A 277 -18.75 11.74 -5.12
C LEU A 277 -17.33 11.74 -5.72
N HIS A 278 -16.72 12.92 -5.86
CA HIS A 278 -15.37 13.08 -6.39
C HIS A 278 -14.30 12.31 -5.58
N ASN A 279 -14.43 12.22 -4.25
CA ASN A 279 -13.48 11.53 -3.41
C ASN A 279 -13.43 10.02 -3.72
N MET A 280 -14.52 9.44 -4.19
CA MET A 280 -14.61 8.05 -4.62
C MET A 280 -14.23 7.86 -6.08
N THR A 281 -14.78 8.69 -6.98
CA THR A 281 -14.60 8.51 -8.43
C THR A 281 -13.18 8.77 -8.92
N ARG A 282 -12.38 9.58 -8.21
CA ARG A 282 -10.97 9.82 -8.54
C ARG A 282 -10.14 8.55 -8.59
N HIS A 283 -10.53 7.53 -7.85
CA HIS A 283 -9.84 6.23 -7.80
C HIS A 283 -10.22 5.30 -8.94
N LEU A 284 -11.38 5.54 -9.59
CA LEU A 284 -11.90 4.70 -10.66
C LEU A 284 -11.32 5.03 -12.03
N LEU A 285 -10.60 6.16 -12.16
CA LEU A 285 -10.15 6.71 -13.45
C LEU A 285 -9.27 5.73 -14.25
N GLY A 286 -8.59 4.81 -13.57
CA GLY A 286 -7.75 3.78 -14.18
C GLY A 286 -8.47 2.47 -14.53
N LEU A 287 -9.73 2.27 -14.13
CA LEU A 287 -10.43 0.99 -14.27
C LEU A 287 -10.49 0.49 -15.72
N TYR A 288 -10.73 1.38 -16.65
CA TYR A 288 -10.78 1.08 -18.09
C TYR A 288 -9.47 1.45 -18.82
N HIS A 289 -8.32 1.39 -18.13
CA HIS A 289 -7.03 1.62 -18.76
C HIS A 289 -6.82 0.67 -19.94
N GLY A 290 -6.41 1.24 -21.11
CA GLY A 290 -6.16 0.46 -22.32
C GLY A 290 -7.41 -0.09 -23.03
N GLN A 291 -8.62 0.20 -22.55
CA GLN A 291 -9.86 -0.29 -23.17
C GLN A 291 -10.48 0.76 -24.11
N PRO A 292 -11.20 0.33 -25.15
CA PRO A 292 -12.07 1.21 -25.94
C PRO A 292 -12.99 2.02 -25.02
N GLY A 293 -13.16 3.32 -25.32
CA GLY A 293 -13.98 4.22 -24.48
C GLY A 293 -13.32 4.68 -23.16
N GLY A 294 -12.22 4.07 -22.71
CA GLY A 294 -11.59 4.39 -21.40
C GLY A 294 -11.14 5.85 -21.24
N ARG A 295 -10.81 6.56 -22.34
CA ARG A 295 -10.53 8.00 -22.30
C ARG A 295 -11.80 8.81 -22.04
N ALA A 296 -12.92 8.45 -22.65
CA ALA A 296 -14.22 9.11 -22.46
C ALA A 296 -14.74 8.85 -21.03
N PHE A 297 -14.65 7.62 -20.54
CA PHE A 297 -14.94 7.25 -19.15
C PHE A 297 -14.21 8.15 -18.17
N ARG A 298 -12.89 8.24 -18.27
CA ARG A 298 -12.05 9.07 -17.39
C ARG A 298 -12.41 10.54 -17.44
N ARG A 299 -12.57 11.09 -18.66
CA ARG A 299 -12.94 12.50 -18.85
C ARG A 299 -14.31 12.80 -18.22
N HIS A 300 -15.31 11.95 -18.46
CA HIS A 300 -16.66 12.12 -17.94
C HIS A 300 -16.68 12.19 -16.41
N LEU A 301 -15.96 11.28 -15.72
CA LEU A 301 -15.83 11.32 -14.27
C LEU A 301 -15.07 12.55 -13.78
N SER A 302 -13.92 12.87 -14.39
CA SER A 302 -13.07 13.98 -13.94
C SER A 302 -13.75 15.34 -14.05
N GLU A 303 -14.53 15.56 -15.11
CA GLU A 303 -15.20 16.86 -15.36
C GLU A 303 -16.47 17.04 -14.55
N ARG A 304 -17.18 15.95 -14.22
CA ARG A 304 -18.53 16.03 -13.67
C ARG A 304 -18.66 15.68 -12.19
N ALA A 305 -17.83 14.79 -11.66
CA ALA A 305 -18.00 14.25 -10.30
C ALA A 305 -18.06 15.33 -9.18
N GLY A 306 -17.40 16.47 -9.39
CA GLY A 306 -17.41 17.58 -8.40
C GLY A 306 -18.72 18.37 -8.32
N ARG A 307 -19.60 18.28 -9.33
CA ARG A 307 -20.81 19.10 -9.47
C ARG A 307 -22.06 18.30 -9.85
N TYR A 308 -21.95 16.98 -9.98
CA TYR A 308 -23.03 16.14 -10.47
C TYR A 308 -24.04 15.82 -9.36
N PRO A 309 -25.32 16.20 -9.51
CA PRO A 309 -26.34 15.97 -8.49
C PRO A 309 -26.89 14.54 -8.49
N GLY A 310 -26.65 13.76 -9.55
CA GLY A 310 -27.27 12.47 -9.80
C GLY A 310 -26.59 11.27 -9.12
N GLY A 311 -25.63 11.50 -8.21
CA GLY A 311 -25.02 10.43 -7.42
C GLY A 311 -24.41 9.31 -8.25
N THR A 312 -24.83 8.07 -7.99
CA THR A 312 -24.33 6.85 -8.64
C THR A 312 -24.60 6.77 -10.13
N ALA A 313 -25.60 7.49 -10.65
CA ALA A 313 -25.91 7.49 -12.09
C ALA A 313 -24.72 7.95 -12.95
N LEU A 314 -23.86 8.84 -12.42
CA LEU A 314 -22.65 9.26 -13.13
C LEU A 314 -21.71 8.09 -13.46
N LEU A 315 -21.60 7.11 -12.58
CA LEU A 315 -20.75 5.91 -12.80
C LEU A 315 -21.29 5.07 -13.96
N LEU A 316 -22.61 4.87 -14.01
CA LEU A 316 -23.27 4.13 -15.09
C LEU A 316 -23.18 4.89 -16.43
N GLU A 317 -23.40 6.21 -16.42
CA GLU A 317 -23.21 7.05 -17.62
C GLU A 317 -21.78 6.94 -18.15
N ALA A 318 -20.79 7.02 -17.27
CA ALA A 318 -19.39 6.89 -17.66
C ALA A 318 -19.09 5.49 -18.25
N ALA A 319 -19.61 4.42 -17.63
CA ALA A 319 -19.38 3.05 -18.07
C ALA A 319 -19.97 2.75 -19.46
N ARG A 320 -21.03 3.45 -19.87
CA ARG A 320 -21.62 3.32 -21.23
C ARG A 320 -20.62 3.63 -22.35
N PHE A 321 -19.68 4.52 -22.13
CA PHE A 321 -18.59 4.77 -23.11
C PHE A 321 -17.72 3.54 -23.35
N CYS A 322 -17.73 2.58 -22.43
CA CYS A 322 -16.96 1.34 -22.51
C CYS A 322 -17.83 0.10 -22.82
N GLY A 323 -19.05 0.30 -23.34
CA GLY A 323 -19.94 -0.79 -23.79
C GLY A 323 -20.85 -1.37 -22.72
N LEU A 324 -21.07 -0.68 -21.58
CA LEU A 324 -22.13 -1.02 -20.64
C LEU A 324 -23.48 -0.64 -21.28
N GLU A 325 -24.26 -1.62 -21.66
CA GLU A 325 -25.67 -1.43 -22.01
C GLU A 325 -26.47 -1.20 -20.72
N GLY A 326 -27.38 -0.21 -20.72
CA GLY A 326 -28.12 0.23 -19.55
C GLY A 326 -29.27 -0.68 -19.15
#